data_2a497011d13ca2de6cde0cf0e5621255
#
_entry.id   2a497011d13ca2de6cde0cf0e5621255
#
_cell.length_a   1.000
_cell.length_b   1.000
_cell.length_c   1.000
_cell.angle_alpha   90.00
_cell.angle_beta   90.00
_cell.angle_gamma   90.00
#
_symmetry.space_group_name_H-M   'P 1'
#
loop_
_entity.id
_entity.type
_entity.pdbx_description
1 polymer ?
#
loop_
_entity_poly.entity_id
_entity_poly.type
_entity_poly.pdbx_seq_one_letter_code
_entity_poly.pdbx_strand_id
1 'polypeptide(L)'
;DDFWSDCDTDRERVEFSTKPRQAPKGKQCYGYSLMLSKDFFDVAPASTTLGQVHQIGGPTGTASGGLASFPPLIQIDAHKGYLFFNWHELSGSATDVIDKSVYTTLKPLRKMKEVWTDISFCLDFKNKRIDAWVDGIKKVEILKSPIFFKPEGIYFKHGIYRNLISKYKELKNRKMRTQVVFYDEVRR
;
A
#
# COMPACT_ATOMS: atom_id res chain seq x y z
N ASP A 1 6.67 -16.32 12.99
CA ASP A 1 7.70 -16.93 12.14
C ASP A 1 7.07 -17.12 10.76
N ASP A 2 7.38 -16.20 9.86
CA ASP A 2 6.91 -16.29 8.48
C ASP A 2 7.78 -17.30 7.75
N PHE A 3 7.23 -18.45 7.42
CA PHE A 3 7.87 -19.50 6.60
C PHE A 3 8.13 -19.06 5.15
N TRP A 4 7.81 -17.82 4.80
CA TRP A 4 7.98 -17.27 3.48
C TRP A 4 9.03 -16.16 3.51
N SER A 5 10.19 -16.45 2.97
CA SER A 5 11.20 -15.45 2.71
C SER A 5 10.76 -14.57 1.53
N ASP A 6 10.91 -13.24 1.66
CA ASP A 6 10.71 -12.33 0.53
C ASP A 6 11.64 -12.66 -0.63
N CYS A 7 12.82 -13.21 -0.34
CA CYS A 7 13.78 -13.66 -1.36
C CYS A 7 13.22 -14.76 -2.27
N ASP A 8 12.33 -15.60 -1.75
CA ASP A 8 11.72 -16.71 -2.50
C ASP A 8 10.48 -16.27 -3.29
N THR A 9 10.01 -15.04 -3.09
CA THR A 9 8.73 -14.56 -3.61
C THR A 9 8.83 -13.34 -4.51
N ASP A 10 9.99 -13.07 -5.11
CA ASP A 10 10.25 -11.92 -5.99
C ASP A 10 9.93 -10.56 -5.34
N ARG A 11 10.28 -10.43 -4.06
CA ARG A 11 9.97 -9.27 -3.21
C ARG A 11 11.17 -8.85 -2.38
N GLU A 12 11.15 -7.60 -1.96
CA GLU A 12 12.05 -7.06 -0.93
C GLU A 12 11.26 -6.09 -0.07
N ARG A 13 11.38 -6.19 1.26
CA ARG A 13 10.71 -5.23 2.15
C ARG A 13 11.46 -4.96 3.44
N VAL A 14 11.27 -3.73 3.89
CA VAL A 14 11.53 -3.26 5.24
C VAL A 14 10.33 -2.43 5.64
N GLU A 15 9.41 -3.02 6.39
CA GLU A 15 8.16 -2.38 6.80
C GLU A 15 7.97 -2.47 8.31
N PHE A 16 7.44 -1.39 8.88
CA PHE A 16 6.90 -1.36 10.23
C PHE A 16 5.39 -1.59 10.17
N SER A 17 4.86 -2.35 11.12
CA SER A 17 3.45 -2.70 11.18
C SER A 17 2.84 -2.27 12.51
N THR A 18 1.66 -1.67 12.44
CA THR A 18 0.91 -1.33 13.66
C THR A 18 0.37 -2.57 14.36
N LYS A 19 0.48 -2.60 15.67
CA LYS A 19 -0.16 -3.59 16.56
C LYS A 19 -0.96 -2.87 17.65
N PRO A 20 -2.07 -3.40 18.15
CA PRO A 20 -2.77 -4.60 17.70
C PRO A 20 -3.50 -4.39 16.37
N ARG A 21 -3.87 -5.49 15.72
CA ARG A 21 -4.77 -5.49 14.57
C ARG A 21 -6.12 -4.92 14.96
N GLN A 22 -6.76 -4.20 14.05
CA GLN A 22 -8.02 -3.50 14.32
C GLN A 22 -9.18 -4.16 13.60
N ALA A 23 -10.34 -4.16 14.26
CA ALA A 23 -11.57 -4.51 13.58
C ALA A 23 -11.91 -3.44 12.50
N PRO A 24 -12.36 -3.83 11.30
CA PRO A 24 -12.73 -2.91 10.23
C PRO A 24 -14.12 -2.29 10.52
N LYS A 25 -14.16 -1.33 11.44
CA LYS A 25 -15.41 -0.68 11.86
C LYS A 25 -15.23 0.82 12.06
N GLY A 26 -16.32 1.56 11.87
CA GLY A 26 -16.34 3.00 12.03
C GLY A 26 -15.45 3.69 11.00
N LYS A 27 -14.93 4.86 11.36
CA LYS A 27 -13.96 5.62 10.55
C LYS A 27 -12.57 5.46 11.16
N GLN A 28 -11.62 5.04 10.36
CA GLN A 28 -10.23 4.86 10.74
C GLN A 28 -9.35 5.69 9.81
N CYS A 29 -8.49 6.51 10.39
CA CYS A 29 -7.61 7.41 9.65
C CYS A 29 -6.15 7.07 9.96
N TYR A 30 -5.30 7.26 8.97
CA TYR A 30 -3.87 7.05 9.03
C TYR A 30 -3.17 8.24 8.41
N GLY A 31 -2.01 8.58 8.91
CA GLY A 31 -1.22 9.66 8.35
C GLY A 31 0.26 9.51 8.68
N TYR A 32 1.08 10.08 7.84
CA TYR A 32 2.53 10.19 8.01
C TYR A 32 3.10 11.26 7.09
N SER A 33 4.23 11.82 7.49
CA SER A 33 5.07 12.64 6.63
C SER A 33 6.11 11.74 5.96
N LEU A 34 6.30 11.89 4.66
CA LEU A 34 7.20 11.10 3.83
C LEU A 34 8.16 12.02 3.07
N MET A 35 9.46 11.72 3.12
CA MET A 35 10.46 12.38 2.29
C MET A 35 11.28 11.32 1.54
N LEU A 36 11.45 11.51 0.25
CA LEU A 36 12.31 10.67 -0.57
C LEU A 36 13.74 11.22 -0.57
N SER A 37 14.73 10.33 -0.48
CA SER A 37 16.13 10.77 -0.64
C SER A 37 16.36 11.38 -2.03
N LYS A 38 17.38 12.22 -2.17
CA LYS A 38 17.79 12.81 -3.44
C LYS A 38 17.95 11.76 -4.54
N ASP A 39 18.55 10.62 -4.19
CA ASP A 39 18.86 9.53 -5.12
C ASP A 39 17.74 8.48 -5.22
N PHE A 40 16.57 8.74 -4.63
CA PHE A 40 15.42 7.84 -4.78
C PHE A 40 15.10 7.67 -6.27
N PHE A 41 15.00 6.44 -6.71
CA PHE A 41 14.72 6.10 -8.10
C PHE A 41 13.46 5.27 -8.23
N ASP A 42 12.80 5.44 -9.35
CA ASP A 42 11.62 4.66 -9.74
C ASP A 42 12.05 3.29 -10.25
N VAL A 43 11.45 2.26 -9.74
CA VAL A 43 11.72 0.86 -10.10
C VAL A 43 10.77 0.32 -11.18
N ALA A 44 10.07 1.20 -11.90
CA ALA A 44 9.16 0.76 -12.96
C ALA A 44 9.89 -0.20 -13.94
N PRO A 45 9.25 -1.31 -14.34
CA PRO A 45 7.83 -1.68 -14.22
C PRO A 45 7.42 -2.27 -12.85
N ALA A 46 8.36 -2.57 -11.96
CA ALA A 46 8.05 -2.87 -10.56
C ALA A 46 7.48 -1.64 -9.86
N SER A 47 6.92 -1.80 -8.70
CA SER A 47 6.44 -0.71 -7.84
C SER A 47 7.13 -0.73 -6.49
N THR A 48 7.14 0.42 -5.83
CA THR A 48 7.55 0.54 -4.43
C THR A 48 6.37 1.02 -3.60
N THR A 49 5.83 0.15 -2.76
CA THR A 49 4.80 0.53 -1.80
C THR A 49 5.45 1.22 -0.60
N LEU A 50 4.97 2.41 -0.26
CA LEU A 50 5.49 3.28 0.79
C LEU A 50 4.53 3.41 1.98
N GLY A 51 3.38 2.79 1.89
CA GLY A 51 2.38 2.69 2.94
C GLY A 51 1.23 1.83 2.48
N GLN A 52 0.63 1.07 3.40
CA GLN A 52 -0.49 0.20 3.03
C GLN A 52 -1.37 -0.12 4.23
N VAL A 53 -2.67 -0.29 3.98
CA VAL A 53 -3.58 -0.94 4.91
C VAL A 53 -3.82 -2.35 4.43
N HIS A 54 -3.26 -3.31 5.15
CA HIS A 54 -3.43 -4.73 4.84
C HIS A 54 -4.59 -5.31 5.64
N GLN A 55 -5.12 -6.42 5.16
CA GLN A 55 -6.24 -7.12 5.77
C GLN A 55 -5.88 -8.55 6.16
N ILE A 56 -6.58 -9.08 7.14
CA ILE A 56 -6.51 -10.47 7.57
C ILE A 56 -7.92 -11.01 7.70
N GLY A 57 -8.03 -12.32 7.52
CA GLY A 57 -9.35 -12.95 7.46
C GLY A 57 -10.10 -12.58 6.20
N GLY A 58 -11.35 -12.93 6.17
CA GLY A 58 -12.21 -12.76 5.02
C GLY A 58 -12.54 -14.10 4.37
N PRO A 59 -13.24 -14.10 3.23
CA PRO A 59 -13.78 -15.33 2.64
C PRO A 59 -12.73 -16.38 2.26
N THR A 60 -11.52 -15.98 1.96
CA THR A 60 -10.43 -16.90 1.55
C THR A 60 -9.47 -17.24 2.69
N GLY A 61 -9.78 -16.79 3.92
CA GLY A 61 -8.90 -17.03 5.06
C GLY A 61 -7.80 -15.98 5.21
N THR A 62 -6.77 -16.30 5.96
CA THR A 62 -5.70 -15.38 6.32
C THR A 62 -4.57 -15.38 5.29
N ALA A 63 -3.81 -14.31 5.25
CA ALA A 63 -2.58 -14.23 4.47
C ALA A 63 -1.54 -15.32 4.82
N SER A 64 -1.66 -15.97 5.99
CA SER A 64 -0.78 -17.03 6.47
C SER A 64 -1.32 -18.45 6.28
N GLY A 65 -2.52 -18.60 5.77
CA GLY A 65 -3.24 -19.89 5.77
C GLY A 65 -3.03 -20.78 4.55
N GLY A 66 -2.05 -20.49 3.67
CA GLY A 66 -1.84 -21.28 2.45
C GLY A 66 -2.89 -21.10 1.36
N LEU A 67 -3.90 -20.28 1.61
CA LEU A 67 -4.86 -19.79 0.62
C LEU A 67 -4.33 -18.50 0.00
N ALA A 68 -4.80 -18.15 -1.18
CA ALA A 68 -4.40 -16.92 -1.84
C ALA A 68 -4.54 -15.72 -0.88
N SER A 69 -3.43 -15.02 -0.63
CA SER A 69 -3.47 -13.81 0.20
C SER A 69 -4.22 -12.72 -0.54
N PHE A 70 -5.18 -12.09 0.12
CA PHE A 70 -5.80 -10.90 -0.44
C PHE A 70 -4.80 -9.77 -0.60
N PRO A 71 -4.96 -8.94 -1.63
CA PRO A 71 -4.22 -7.71 -1.72
C PRO A 71 -4.53 -6.81 -0.51
N PRO A 72 -3.67 -5.82 -0.21
CA PRO A 72 -4.01 -4.77 0.71
C PRO A 72 -5.30 -4.06 0.28
N LEU A 73 -6.05 -3.48 1.23
CA LEU A 73 -7.20 -2.63 0.90
C LEU A 73 -6.73 -1.36 0.17
N ILE A 74 -5.62 -0.81 0.64
CA ILE A 74 -5.00 0.42 0.10
C ILE A 74 -3.50 0.23 0.06
N GLN A 75 -2.88 0.75 -1.02
CA GLN A 75 -1.44 0.94 -1.13
C GLN A 75 -1.13 2.38 -1.57
N ILE A 76 -0.04 2.90 -1.04
CA ILE A 76 0.56 4.17 -1.49
C ILE A 76 1.81 3.79 -2.26
N ASP A 77 1.72 3.83 -3.58
CA ASP A 77 2.71 3.26 -4.48
C ASP A 77 3.49 4.31 -5.25
N ALA A 78 4.82 4.22 -5.21
CA ALA A 78 5.71 4.95 -6.10
C ALA A 78 5.91 4.14 -7.39
N HIS A 79 5.46 4.68 -8.52
CA HIS A 79 5.52 4.01 -9.81
C HIS A 79 5.47 5.02 -10.96
N LYS A 80 6.24 4.80 -12.02
CA LYS A 80 6.27 5.64 -13.24
C LYS A 80 6.38 7.15 -12.96
N GLY A 81 7.22 7.52 -11.99
CA GLY A 81 7.52 8.91 -11.66
C GLY A 81 6.50 9.60 -10.76
N TYR A 82 5.49 8.91 -10.29
CA TYR A 82 4.44 9.46 -9.45
C TYR A 82 4.21 8.61 -8.20
N LEU A 83 3.68 9.25 -7.17
CA LEU A 83 3.05 8.60 -6.04
C LEU A 83 1.57 8.40 -6.37
N PHE A 84 1.06 7.21 -6.17
CA PHE A 84 -0.34 6.84 -6.38
C PHE A 84 -0.99 6.41 -5.08
N PHE A 85 -2.28 6.69 -4.98
CA PHE A 85 -3.19 6.00 -4.10
C PHE A 85 -3.83 4.86 -4.89
N ASN A 86 -3.52 3.65 -4.50
CA ASN A 86 -4.06 2.44 -5.11
C ASN A 86 -5.04 1.80 -4.12
N TRP A 87 -6.27 1.60 -4.54
CA TRP A 87 -7.23 0.83 -3.76
C TRP A 87 -7.72 -0.37 -4.56
N HIS A 88 -7.97 -1.45 -3.85
CA HIS A 88 -8.34 -2.71 -4.44
C HIS A 88 -9.85 -2.93 -4.35
N GLU A 89 -10.49 -2.93 -5.50
CA GLU A 89 -11.91 -3.26 -5.65
C GLU A 89 -12.02 -4.77 -5.83
N LEU A 90 -12.40 -5.45 -4.74
CA LEU A 90 -12.52 -6.89 -4.73
C LEU A 90 -13.96 -7.32 -5.04
N SER A 91 -14.11 -8.32 -5.89
CA SER A 91 -15.39 -8.92 -6.24
C SER A 91 -15.23 -10.43 -6.49
N GLY A 92 -16.29 -11.11 -6.88
CA GLY A 92 -16.26 -12.56 -7.10
C GLY A 92 -16.61 -13.37 -5.84
N SER A 93 -16.14 -14.60 -5.79
CA SER A 93 -16.36 -15.51 -4.66
C SER A 93 -15.12 -15.66 -3.79
N ALA A 94 -15.26 -16.31 -2.65
CA ALA A 94 -14.15 -16.60 -1.75
C ALA A 94 -13.02 -17.44 -2.41
N THR A 95 -13.39 -18.28 -3.36
CA THR A 95 -12.47 -19.17 -4.07
C THR A 95 -12.02 -18.61 -5.42
N ASP A 96 -12.70 -17.57 -5.90
CA ASP A 96 -12.41 -16.91 -7.19
C ASP A 96 -12.55 -15.40 -7.03
N VAL A 97 -11.52 -14.81 -6.44
CA VAL A 97 -11.48 -13.38 -6.15
C VAL A 97 -11.02 -12.61 -7.37
N ILE A 98 -11.86 -11.69 -7.81
CA ILE A 98 -11.51 -10.72 -8.85
C ILE A 98 -11.01 -9.46 -8.17
N ASP A 99 -9.75 -9.12 -8.42
CA ASP A 99 -9.10 -7.91 -7.94
C ASP A 99 -8.94 -6.89 -9.08
N LYS A 100 -9.54 -5.73 -8.90
CA LYS A 100 -9.37 -4.58 -9.77
C LYS A 100 -8.68 -3.46 -9.01
N SER A 101 -7.42 -3.22 -9.32
CA SER A 101 -6.69 -2.09 -8.79
C SER A 101 -7.13 -0.77 -9.44
N VAL A 102 -7.44 0.21 -8.60
CA VAL A 102 -7.84 1.56 -9.03
C VAL A 102 -6.83 2.58 -8.53
N TYR A 103 -6.18 3.28 -9.47
CA TYR A 103 -5.09 4.21 -9.17
C TYR A 103 -5.54 5.67 -9.29
N THR A 104 -5.23 6.46 -8.28
CA THR A 104 -5.34 7.91 -8.31
C THR A 104 -3.98 8.55 -8.10
N THR A 105 -3.56 9.43 -9.00
CA THR A 105 -2.28 10.15 -8.88
C THR A 105 -2.33 11.12 -7.71
N LEU A 106 -1.35 11.03 -6.82
CA LEU A 106 -1.21 11.91 -5.66
C LEU A 106 -0.24 13.06 -5.91
N LYS A 107 1.02 12.74 -6.24
CA LYS A 107 2.10 13.72 -6.35
C LYS A 107 3.23 13.20 -7.26
N PRO A 108 3.91 14.05 -8.05
CA PRO A 108 5.12 13.65 -8.76
C PRO A 108 6.26 13.34 -7.77
N LEU A 109 6.96 12.20 -7.93
CA LEU A 109 8.06 11.80 -7.03
C LEU A 109 9.19 12.83 -6.99
N ARG A 110 9.47 13.54 -8.11
CA ARG A 110 10.48 14.60 -8.17
C ARG A 110 10.23 15.76 -7.21
N LYS A 111 8.97 16.00 -6.83
CA LYS A 111 8.56 17.03 -5.88
C LYS A 111 8.60 16.56 -4.41
N MET A 112 8.98 15.31 -4.18
CA MET A 112 9.07 14.70 -2.85
C MET A 112 10.52 14.43 -2.45
N LYS A 113 11.46 14.62 -3.38
CA LYS A 113 12.89 14.45 -3.09
C LYS A 113 13.38 15.59 -2.20
N GLU A 114 13.92 15.22 -1.03
CA GLU A 114 14.41 16.16 -0.01
C GLU A 114 13.32 17.15 0.48
N VAL A 115 12.05 16.82 0.23
CA VAL A 115 10.89 17.63 0.64
C VAL A 115 9.90 16.74 1.36
N TRP A 116 9.55 17.12 2.58
CA TRP A 116 8.48 16.47 3.33
C TRP A 116 7.15 16.61 2.61
N THR A 117 6.40 15.54 2.62
CA THR A 117 5.07 15.45 2.02
C THR A 117 4.15 14.77 3.01
N ASP A 118 3.10 15.45 3.41
CA ASP A 118 2.12 14.92 4.33
C ASP A 118 1.08 14.10 3.57
N ILE A 119 0.92 12.86 3.99
CA ILE A 119 -0.05 11.93 3.42
C ILE A 119 -1.00 11.51 4.54
N SER A 120 -2.28 11.66 4.30
CA SER A 120 -3.30 11.14 5.21
C SER A 120 -4.46 10.54 4.44
N PHE A 121 -5.08 9.53 5.01
CA PHE A 121 -6.26 8.92 4.42
C PHE A 121 -7.15 8.29 5.48
N CYS A 122 -8.44 8.22 5.18
CA CYS A 122 -9.45 7.66 6.06
C CYS A 122 -10.27 6.59 5.33
N LEU A 123 -10.52 5.50 6.04
CA LEU A 123 -11.43 4.43 5.67
C LEU A 123 -12.67 4.53 6.56
N ASP A 124 -13.81 4.85 5.99
CA ASP A 124 -15.10 4.84 6.68
C ASP A 124 -15.87 3.57 6.29
N PHE A 125 -15.75 2.57 7.13
CA PHE A 125 -16.40 1.27 6.91
C PHE A 125 -17.92 1.34 7.05
N LYS A 126 -18.44 2.29 7.85
CA LYS A 126 -19.87 2.51 8.04
C LYS A 126 -20.50 3.12 6.80
N ASN A 127 -19.89 4.19 6.28
CA ASN A 127 -20.41 4.94 5.14
C ASN A 127 -19.81 4.46 3.81
N LYS A 128 -18.96 3.43 3.81
CA LYS A 128 -18.29 2.86 2.62
C LYS A 128 -17.55 3.92 1.83
N ARG A 129 -16.80 4.78 2.53
CA ARG A 129 -16.11 5.92 1.95
C ARG A 129 -14.61 5.84 2.19
N ILE A 130 -13.84 6.29 1.22
CA ILE A 130 -12.39 6.50 1.32
C ILE A 130 -12.08 7.93 0.93
N ASP A 131 -11.34 8.63 1.78
CA ASP A 131 -10.80 9.95 1.49
C ASP A 131 -9.29 9.93 1.68
N ALA A 132 -8.55 10.66 0.83
CA ALA A 132 -7.11 10.87 1.03
C ALA A 132 -6.69 12.29 0.68
N TRP A 133 -5.67 12.76 1.39
CA TRP A 133 -5.10 14.11 1.25
C TRP A 133 -3.59 14.02 1.09
N VAL A 134 -3.05 14.97 0.36
CA VAL A 134 -1.62 15.22 0.24
C VAL A 134 -1.39 16.70 0.53
N ASP A 135 -0.51 17.01 1.49
CA ASP A 135 -0.22 18.38 1.94
C ASP A 135 -1.52 19.16 2.27
N GLY A 136 -2.46 18.50 2.94
CA GLY A 136 -3.76 19.07 3.30
C GLY A 136 -4.78 19.18 2.16
N ILE A 137 -4.39 18.90 0.92
CA ILE A 137 -5.27 18.99 -0.25
C ILE A 137 -5.90 17.62 -0.52
N LYS A 138 -7.23 17.56 -0.55
CA LYS A 138 -7.95 16.33 -0.88
C LYS A 138 -7.65 15.89 -2.32
N LYS A 139 -7.17 14.66 -2.47
CA LYS A 139 -6.81 14.02 -3.75
C LYS A 139 -7.72 12.87 -4.11
N VAL A 140 -8.27 12.20 -3.12
CA VAL A 140 -9.12 11.03 -3.30
C VAL A 140 -10.42 11.23 -2.56
N GLU A 141 -11.52 10.94 -3.23
CA GLU A 141 -12.85 10.82 -2.66
C GLU A 141 -13.57 9.66 -3.35
N ILE A 142 -13.71 8.54 -2.65
CA ILE A 142 -14.39 7.36 -3.16
C ILE A 142 -15.65 7.17 -2.35
N LEU A 143 -16.78 7.31 -3.01
CA LEU A 143 -18.10 7.10 -2.43
C LEU A 143 -18.58 5.69 -2.80
N LYS A 144 -19.17 4.99 -1.84
CA LYS A 144 -19.66 3.61 -2.02
C LYS A 144 -18.52 2.63 -2.32
N SER A 145 -17.35 2.86 -1.70
CA SER A 145 -16.24 1.92 -1.81
C SER A 145 -16.71 0.50 -1.47
N PRO A 146 -16.52 -0.43 -2.37
CA PRO A 146 -16.78 -1.83 -2.08
C PRO A 146 -15.63 -2.44 -1.28
N ILE A 147 -15.56 -2.14 -0.01
CA ILE A 147 -14.80 -3.00 0.90
C ILE A 147 -15.68 -4.23 1.13
N PHE A 148 -15.78 -5.08 0.09
CA PHE A 148 -16.79 -6.14 0.05
C PHE A 148 -16.52 -7.29 0.98
N PHE A 149 -15.29 -7.68 1.07
CA PHE A 149 -14.93 -8.75 1.97
C PHE A 149 -14.61 -8.09 3.30
N LYS A 150 -15.52 -8.18 4.24
CA LYS A 150 -15.27 -7.70 5.61
C LYS A 150 -14.07 -8.46 6.17
N PRO A 151 -12.88 -7.87 6.23
CA PRO A 151 -11.76 -8.54 6.84
C PRO A 151 -12.04 -8.73 8.34
N GLU A 152 -11.47 -9.76 8.93
CA GLU A 152 -11.52 -9.97 10.39
C GLU A 152 -10.72 -8.90 11.11
N GLY A 153 -9.68 -8.40 10.46
CA GLY A 153 -8.86 -7.34 10.98
C GLY A 153 -8.10 -6.60 9.87
N ILE A 154 -7.69 -5.40 10.21
CA ILE A 154 -6.83 -4.58 9.37
C ILE A 154 -5.64 -4.07 10.18
N TYR A 155 -4.56 -3.73 9.49
CA TYR A 155 -3.38 -3.14 10.09
C TYR A 155 -2.65 -2.26 9.08
N PHE A 156 -2.11 -1.17 9.59
CA PHE A 156 -1.35 -0.24 8.78
C PHE A 156 0.12 -0.63 8.77
N LYS A 157 0.76 -0.52 7.62
CA LYS A 157 2.20 -0.65 7.43
C LYS A 157 2.76 0.57 6.73
N HIS A 158 3.99 0.92 7.06
CA HIS A 158 4.78 1.92 6.35
C HIS A 158 6.23 1.45 6.25
N GLY A 159 6.94 1.90 5.26
CA GLY A 159 8.29 1.46 4.95
C GLY A 159 8.45 1.24 3.44
N ILE A 160 9.40 0.44 3.05
CA ILE A 160 9.65 0.09 1.64
C ILE A 160 9.23 -1.36 1.40
N TYR A 161 8.33 -1.54 0.47
CA TYR A 161 7.98 -2.85 -0.07
C TYR A 161 8.06 -2.83 -1.59
N ARG A 162 8.95 -3.62 -2.16
CA ARG A 162 9.13 -3.78 -3.60
C ARG A 162 8.64 -5.16 -4.04
N ASN A 163 7.84 -5.20 -5.08
CA ASN A 163 7.38 -6.45 -5.68
C ASN A 163 7.78 -6.52 -7.15
N LEU A 164 7.72 -7.72 -7.72
CA LEU A 164 8.06 -7.98 -9.12
C LEU A 164 9.48 -7.49 -9.48
N ILE A 165 10.45 -7.76 -8.61
CA ILE A 165 11.84 -7.31 -8.73
C ILE A 165 12.51 -7.90 -9.97
N SER A 166 12.17 -9.14 -10.32
CA SER A 166 12.64 -9.82 -11.51
C SER A 166 12.33 -9.01 -12.77
N LYS A 167 11.12 -8.48 -12.89
CA LYS A 167 10.71 -7.64 -14.03
C LYS A 167 11.60 -6.40 -14.20
N TYR A 168 12.01 -5.78 -13.10
CA TYR A 168 12.96 -4.66 -13.18
C TYR A 168 14.32 -5.12 -13.67
N LYS A 169 14.84 -6.23 -13.14
CA LYS A 169 16.16 -6.78 -13.48
C LYS A 169 16.21 -7.20 -14.94
N GLU A 170 15.20 -7.93 -15.41
CA GLU A 170 15.09 -8.41 -16.80
C GLU A 170 15.03 -7.26 -17.80
N LEU A 171 14.08 -6.33 -17.62
CA LEU A 171 13.86 -5.26 -18.58
C LEU A 171 14.92 -4.17 -18.55
N LYS A 172 15.61 -3.98 -17.43
CA LYS A 172 16.61 -2.93 -17.27
C LYS A 172 18.04 -3.46 -17.33
N ASN A 173 18.23 -4.78 -17.29
CA ASN A 173 19.53 -5.42 -17.15
C ASN A 173 20.40 -4.77 -16.07
N ARG A 174 19.80 -4.46 -14.92
CA ARG A 174 20.41 -3.70 -13.82
C ARG A 174 20.18 -4.35 -12.49
N LYS A 175 21.14 -4.22 -11.60
CA LYS A 175 20.93 -4.54 -10.19
C LYS A 175 19.95 -3.54 -9.56
N MET A 176 19.06 -4.03 -8.71
CA MET A 176 18.21 -3.19 -7.88
C MET A 176 19.10 -2.36 -6.93
N ARG A 177 18.97 -1.06 -6.98
CA ARG A 177 19.72 -0.15 -6.09
C ARG A 177 18.97 0.03 -4.77
N THR A 178 19.69 0.48 -3.76
CA THR A 178 19.10 0.87 -2.48
C THR A 178 18.20 2.09 -2.68
N GLN A 179 16.98 2.01 -2.18
CA GLN A 179 16.09 3.16 -2.02
C GLN A 179 16.12 3.58 -0.55
N VAL A 180 16.11 4.89 -0.32
CA VAL A 180 16.04 5.47 1.03
C VAL A 180 14.85 6.40 1.11
N VAL A 181 14.05 6.21 2.14
CA VAL A 181 12.91 7.07 2.47
C VAL A 181 12.94 7.42 3.95
N PHE A 182 12.41 8.58 4.28
CA PHE A 182 12.31 9.07 5.65
C PHE A 182 10.84 9.20 6.01
N TYR A 183 10.49 8.77 7.21
CA TYR A 183 9.14 8.87 7.77
C TYR A 183 9.18 9.68 9.03
N ASP A 184 8.17 10.52 9.22
CA ASP A 184 7.91 11.26 10.45
C ASP A 184 6.40 11.31 10.70
N GLU A 185 6.02 11.70 11.91
CA GLU A 185 4.62 11.96 12.28
C GLU A 185 3.66 10.79 11.96
N VAL A 186 4.14 9.54 12.07
CA VAL A 186 3.30 8.36 11.81
C VAL A 186 2.18 8.29 12.83
N ARG A 187 0.95 8.45 12.36
CA ARG A 187 -0.26 8.57 13.18
C ARG A 187 -1.35 7.60 12.74
N ARG A 188 -2.21 7.34 13.69
CA ARG A 188 -3.39 6.51 13.53
C ARG A 188 -4.58 7.14 14.26
#